data_b1ca5bf49c3dab5c25a86dc1a1bdf7eb
#
_entry.id   b1ca5bf49c3dab5c25a86dc1a1bdf7eb
#
_cell.length_a   1.000
_cell.length_b   1.000
_cell.length_c   1.000
_cell.angle_alpha   90.00
_cell.angle_beta   90.00
_cell.angle_gamma   90.00
#
_symmetry.space_group_name_H-M   'P 1'
#
loop_
_entity.id
_entity.type
_entity.pdbx_description
1 polymer ?
#
loop_
_entity_poly.entity_id
_entity_poly.type
_entity_poly.pdbx_seq_one_letter_code
_entity_poly.pdbx_strand_id
1 'polypeptide(L)'
;KGWDGNQDGVMEGSQHNTMDVNYFGPNPQMGFWYMGALKAAEKMSIAMKDKNFAKKCRTLFEKGSEWMDENLFNGEYYEHKITDPKTFEFLDMNDPDVKIPGFQLGQGCLVDQLVGQYMAHLCGLGYLGDKKNIQTTMKSIMKYNFVEDFSRHFNNMRSYVMGDEAGLLMASWPKGRLEVPFPYFAEV
;
A
#
# COMPACT_ATOMS: atom_id res chain seq x y z
N LYS A 1 15.89 7.35 7.33
CA LYS A 1 15.74 7.09 8.78
C LYS A 1 14.24 7.16 9.05
N GLY A 2 13.41 6.42 9.17
CA GLY A 2 12.03 6.61 9.60
C GLY A 2 11.14 5.44 9.29
N TRP A 3 10.99 5.06 8.05
CA TRP A 3 9.97 4.08 7.68
C TRP A 3 10.50 2.65 7.51
N ASP A 4 11.78 2.47 7.23
CA ASP A 4 12.52 1.20 7.27
C ASP A 4 13.76 1.40 8.14
N GLY A 5 13.56 1.52 9.46
CA GLY A 5 14.59 1.86 10.43
C GLY A 5 15.58 0.73 10.68
N ASN A 6 15.10 -0.49 10.66
CA ASN A 6 15.88 -1.72 10.85
C ASN A 6 16.54 -2.23 9.55
N GLN A 7 16.21 -1.62 8.40
CA GLN A 7 16.72 -1.96 7.07
C GLN A 7 16.46 -3.42 6.66
N ASP A 8 15.26 -3.90 6.88
CA ASP A 8 14.80 -5.21 6.42
C ASP A 8 14.02 -5.17 5.10
N GLY A 9 13.78 -3.98 4.54
CA GLY A 9 13.04 -3.78 3.31
C GLY A 9 11.55 -3.56 3.51
N VAL A 10 11.07 -3.48 4.74
CA VAL A 10 9.67 -3.28 5.09
C VAL A 10 9.46 -1.87 5.63
N MET A 11 8.46 -1.17 5.12
CA MET A 11 8.07 0.13 5.66
C MET A 11 7.12 -0.08 6.85
N GLU A 12 7.50 0.49 7.98
CA GLU A 12 6.80 0.38 9.26
C GLU A 12 6.53 1.78 9.85
N GLY A 13 5.87 1.82 10.99
CA GLY A 13 5.59 3.07 11.69
C GLY A 13 4.53 3.92 11.01
N SER A 14 4.51 5.21 11.36
CA SER A 14 3.60 6.19 10.76
C SER A 14 4.05 6.57 9.36
N GLN A 15 3.22 6.35 8.37
CA GLN A 15 3.54 6.60 6.96
C GLN A 15 2.57 7.60 6.37
N HIS A 16 3.09 8.78 6.06
CA HIS A 16 2.35 9.78 5.30
C HIS A 16 2.13 9.29 3.86
N ASN A 17 0.94 9.54 3.34
CA ASN A 17 0.51 9.09 2.01
C ASN A 17 -0.49 10.10 1.40
N THR A 18 -1.10 9.76 0.28
CA THR A 18 -2.06 10.61 -0.43
C THR A 18 -3.51 10.46 0.06
N MET A 19 -3.74 9.67 1.12
CA MET A 19 -5.09 9.36 1.61
C MET A 19 -5.52 10.23 2.79
N ASP A 20 -4.80 11.32 3.08
CA ASP A 20 -5.06 12.26 4.18
C ASP A 20 -5.10 11.62 5.59
N VAL A 21 -4.67 10.37 5.70
CA VAL A 21 -4.59 9.61 6.95
C VAL A 21 -3.24 8.89 6.99
N ASN A 22 -2.48 9.07 8.06
CA ASN A 22 -1.24 8.32 8.22
C ASN A 22 -1.53 6.84 8.45
N TYR A 23 -0.89 5.96 7.69
CA TYR A 23 -0.94 4.52 7.93
C TYR A 23 0.10 4.11 8.97
N PHE A 24 -0.31 3.25 9.89
CA PHE A 24 0.56 2.69 10.92
C PHE A 24 0.84 1.23 10.61
N GLY A 25 2.07 0.94 10.24
CA GLY A 25 2.52 -0.39 9.90
C GLY A 25 2.57 -0.70 8.41
N PRO A 26 3.06 -1.89 8.06
CA PRO A 26 3.22 -2.31 6.69
C PRO A 26 1.90 -2.34 5.92
N ASN A 27 1.91 -1.73 4.75
CA ASN A 27 0.75 -1.67 3.87
C ASN A 27 1.18 -1.76 2.38
N PRO A 28 0.30 -2.24 1.49
CA PRO A 28 0.68 -2.45 0.10
C PRO A 28 0.90 -1.16 -0.67
N GLN A 29 0.14 -0.08 -0.40
CA GLN A 29 0.26 1.17 -1.14
C GLN A 29 1.69 1.73 -1.05
N MET A 30 2.16 1.97 0.16
CA MET A 30 3.50 2.52 0.38
C MET A 30 4.60 1.47 0.16
N GLY A 31 4.32 0.21 0.50
CA GLY A 31 5.26 -0.90 0.30
C GLY A 31 5.65 -1.07 -1.16
N PHE A 32 4.70 -1.12 -2.09
CA PHE A 32 5.02 -1.22 -3.52
C PHE A 32 5.74 0.01 -4.08
N TRP A 33 5.47 1.22 -3.57
CA TRP A 33 6.28 2.39 -3.90
C TRP A 33 7.72 2.23 -3.44
N TYR A 34 7.94 1.73 -2.23
CA TYR A 34 9.28 1.51 -1.69
C TYR A 34 10.02 0.42 -2.49
N MET A 35 9.38 -0.69 -2.80
CA MET A 35 9.96 -1.74 -3.65
C MET A 35 10.35 -1.21 -5.02
N GLY A 36 9.50 -0.39 -5.63
CA GLY A 36 9.79 0.30 -6.89
C GLY A 36 11.00 1.22 -6.79
N ALA A 37 11.08 2.00 -5.72
CA ALA A 37 12.20 2.90 -5.46
C ALA A 37 13.52 2.13 -5.28
N LEU A 38 13.53 1.01 -4.55
CA LEU A 38 14.71 0.16 -4.36
C LEU A 38 15.20 -0.43 -5.70
N LYS A 39 14.30 -0.93 -6.54
CA LYS A 39 14.67 -1.43 -7.89
C LYS A 39 15.21 -0.33 -8.79
N ALA A 40 14.58 0.84 -8.77
CA ALA A 40 15.06 1.98 -9.54
C ALA A 40 16.45 2.42 -9.07
N ALA A 41 16.64 2.56 -7.74
CA ALA A 41 17.92 2.93 -7.14
C ALA A 41 19.02 1.90 -7.46
N GLU A 42 18.72 0.60 -7.45
CA GLU A 42 19.65 -0.44 -7.88
C GLU A 42 20.13 -0.20 -9.31
N LYS A 43 19.20 -0.03 -10.28
CA LYS A 43 19.54 0.20 -11.70
C LYS A 43 20.35 1.48 -11.89
N MET A 44 19.97 2.57 -11.21
CA MET A 44 20.70 3.84 -11.25
C MET A 44 22.12 3.68 -10.70
N SER A 45 22.27 2.98 -9.58
CA SER A 45 23.58 2.73 -8.95
C SER A 45 24.49 1.90 -9.83
N ILE A 46 23.95 0.91 -10.54
CA ILE A 46 24.70 0.14 -11.54
C ILE A 46 25.23 1.07 -12.65
N ALA A 47 24.39 1.95 -13.18
CA ALA A 47 24.77 2.92 -14.21
C ALA A 47 25.86 3.89 -13.72
N MET A 48 25.78 4.29 -12.44
CA MET A 48 26.76 5.15 -11.76
C MET A 48 28.00 4.39 -11.26
N LYS A 49 28.08 3.07 -11.48
CA LYS A 49 29.16 2.17 -11.03
C LYS A 49 29.30 2.07 -9.50
N ASP A 50 28.28 2.43 -8.74
CA ASP A 50 28.21 2.21 -7.29
C ASP A 50 27.67 0.82 -6.98
N LYS A 51 28.58 -0.17 -7.00
CA LYS A 51 28.24 -1.57 -6.75
C LYS A 51 27.76 -1.83 -5.33
N ASN A 52 28.26 -1.06 -4.36
CA ASN A 52 27.90 -1.28 -2.95
C ASN A 52 26.44 -0.85 -2.69
N PHE A 53 26.05 0.31 -3.17
CA PHE A 53 24.70 0.79 -3.02
C PHE A 53 23.72 -0.04 -3.85
N ALA A 54 24.09 -0.45 -5.07
CA ALA A 54 23.30 -1.37 -5.89
C ALA A 54 23.01 -2.68 -5.14
N LYS A 55 24.05 -3.29 -4.53
CA LYS A 55 23.89 -4.51 -3.72
C LYS A 55 22.96 -4.29 -2.52
N LYS A 56 23.11 -3.16 -1.82
CA LYS A 56 22.22 -2.81 -0.69
C LYS A 56 20.76 -2.72 -1.14
N CYS A 57 20.47 -1.97 -2.21
CA CYS A 57 19.12 -1.82 -2.74
C CYS A 57 18.51 -3.16 -3.15
N ARG A 58 19.27 -4.01 -3.84
CA ARG A 58 18.84 -5.35 -4.20
C ARG A 58 18.46 -6.18 -3.00
N THR A 59 19.34 -6.25 -1.98
CA THR A 59 19.08 -7.04 -0.78
C THR A 59 17.84 -6.59 -0.04
N LEU A 60 17.63 -5.27 0.09
CA LEU A 60 16.41 -4.72 0.72
C LEU A 60 15.16 -5.04 -0.11
N PHE A 61 15.27 -4.91 -1.44
CA PHE A 61 14.17 -5.26 -2.35
C PHE A 61 13.77 -6.73 -2.21
N GLU A 62 14.72 -7.66 -2.28
CA GLU A 62 14.46 -9.10 -2.21
C GLU A 62 13.76 -9.47 -0.90
N LYS A 63 14.27 -8.99 0.23
CA LYS A 63 13.67 -9.24 1.55
C LYS A 63 12.28 -8.62 1.68
N GLY A 64 12.13 -7.35 1.31
CA GLY A 64 10.85 -6.64 1.45
C GLY A 64 9.78 -7.20 0.53
N SER A 65 10.12 -7.56 -0.71
CA SER A 65 9.20 -8.18 -1.66
C SER A 65 8.68 -9.52 -1.15
N GLU A 66 9.57 -10.41 -0.71
CA GLU A 66 9.22 -11.70 -0.11
C GLU A 66 8.33 -11.53 1.13
N TRP A 67 8.75 -10.65 2.04
CA TRP A 67 7.99 -10.37 3.25
C TRP A 67 6.57 -9.86 2.96
N MET A 68 6.40 -8.96 1.98
CA MET A 68 5.08 -8.45 1.60
C MET A 68 4.19 -9.55 1.04
N ASP A 69 4.71 -10.42 0.19
CA ASP A 69 3.95 -11.54 -0.36
C ASP A 69 3.52 -12.54 0.72
N GLU A 70 4.37 -12.80 1.70
CA GLU A 70 4.08 -13.74 2.79
C GLU A 70 3.17 -13.16 3.88
N ASN A 71 3.27 -11.85 4.16
CA ASN A 71 2.64 -11.26 5.33
C ASN A 71 1.46 -10.32 5.03
N LEU A 72 1.38 -9.74 3.84
CA LEU A 72 0.30 -8.84 3.46
C LEU A 72 -0.69 -9.47 2.47
N PHE A 73 -0.28 -10.46 1.67
CA PHE A 73 -1.18 -11.12 0.74
C PHE A 73 -2.07 -12.13 1.45
N ASN A 74 -3.39 -11.92 1.42
CA ASN A 74 -4.36 -12.73 2.14
C ASN A 74 -4.99 -13.86 1.28
N GLY A 75 -4.41 -14.13 0.10
CA GLY A 75 -4.90 -15.11 -0.87
C GLY A 75 -5.75 -14.49 -1.99
N GLU A 76 -6.21 -13.26 -1.84
CA GLU A 76 -7.01 -12.54 -2.85
C GLU A 76 -6.42 -11.16 -3.18
N TYR A 77 -5.94 -10.41 -2.18
CA TYR A 77 -5.34 -9.09 -2.33
C TYR A 77 -4.39 -8.80 -1.17
N TYR A 78 -3.61 -7.72 -1.27
CA TYR A 78 -2.77 -7.28 -0.17
C TYR A 78 -3.55 -6.39 0.79
N GLU A 79 -3.35 -6.60 2.09
CA GLU A 79 -4.01 -5.84 3.15
C GLU A 79 -3.01 -5.07 4.00
N HIS A 80 -3.51 -4.12 4.78
CA HIS A 80 -2.72 -3.31 5.70
C HIS A 80 -2.60 -4.01 7.05
N LYS A 81 -1.39 -4.34 7.46
CA LYS A 81 -1.09 -4.91 8.77
C LYS A 81 -0.89 -3.77 9.76
N ILE A 82 -1.94 -3.40 10.44
CA ILE A 82 -1.91 -2.33 11.44
C ILE A 82 -1.02 -2.73 12.60
N THR A 83 -0.12 -1.84 13.01
CA THR A 83 0.77 -2.03 14.15
C THR A 83 0.56 -0.92 15.18
N ASP A 84 0.74 -1.25 16.47
CA ASP A 84 0.67 -0.25 17.53
C ASP A 84 1.90 0.66 17.44
N PRO A 85 1.74 1.98 17.28
CA PRO A 85 2.85 2.91 17.27
C PRO A 85 3.81 2.78 18.45
N LYS A 86 3.31 2.38 19.61
CA LYS A 86 4.11 2.20 20.83
C LYS A 86 5.14 1.07 20.74
N THR A 87 5.05 0.21 19.71
CA THR A 87 6.01 -0.90 19.52
C THR A 87 7.25 -0.52 18.74
N PHE A 88 7.33 0.70 18.20
CA PHE A 88 8.46 1.14 17.35
C PHE A 88 9.29 2.22 18.03
N GLU A 89 10.56 1.92 18.30
CA GLU A 89 11.52 2.84 18.96
C GLU A 89 11.85 4.09 18.14
N PHE A 90 11.60 4.07 16.83
CA PHE A 90 11.94 5.15 15.91
C PHE A 90 10.77 6.06 15.53
N LEU A 91 9.61 5.90 16.15
CA LEU A 91 8.47 6.80 15.95
C LEU A 91 8.62 8.08 16.76
N ASP A 92 8.24 9.19 16.16
CA ASP A 92 8.10 10.44 16.91
C ASP A 92 6.82 10.38 17.77
N MET A 93 7.00 10.08 19.04
CA MET A 93 5.91 9.99 20.01
C MET A 93 5.25 11.35 20.30
N ASN A 94 5.79 12.45 19.78
CA ASN A 94 5.16 13.78 19.86
C ASN A 94 4.21 14.03 18.68
N ASP A 95 4.23 13.19 17.64
CA ASP A 95 3.24 13.23 16.58
C ASP A 95 1.88 12.83 17.18
N PRO A 96 0.86 13.70 17.15
CA PRO A 96 -0.46 13.39 17.68
C PRO A 96 -1.12 12.17 17.02
N ASP A 97 -0.81 11.86 15.77
CA ASP A 97 -1.33 10.71 15.04
C ASP A 97 -0.78 9.38 15.55
N VAL A 98 0.40 9.39 16.18
CA VAL A 98 1.00 8.20 16.80
C VAL A 98 0.20 7.66 17.99
N LYS A 99 -0.60 8.50 18.63
CA LYS A 99 -1.34 8.15 19.86
C LYS A 99 -2.66 7.43 19.61
N ILE A 100 -3.21 7.57 18.40
CA ILE A 100 -4.54 7.04 18.08
C ILE A 100 -4.50 6.52 16.63
N PRO A 101 -4.20 5.24 16.39
CA PRO A 101 -4.26 4.66 15.05
C PRO A 101 -5.72 4.38 14.65
N GLY A 102 -6.55 5.42 14.63
CA GLY A 102 -7.87 5.39 14.04
C GLY A 102 -7.83 5.48 12.52
N PHE A 103 -8.96 5.24 11.89
CA PHE A 103 -9.14 5.44 10.44
C PHE A 103 -8.20 4.63 9.56
N GLN A 104 -7.72 3.48 10.03
CA GLN A 104 -6.81 2.62 9.29
C GLN A 104 -7.54 1.72 8.29
N LEU A 105 -6.84 1.33 7.21
CA LEU A 105 -7.40 0.47 6.17
C LEU A 105 -7.65 -0.97 6.67
N GLY A 106 -6.72 -1.56 7.40
CA GLY A 106 -6.82 -2.94 7.87
C GLY A 106 -6.98 -3.93 6.73
N GLN A 107 -8.01 -4.78 6.80
CA GLN A 107 -8.33 -5.80 5.80
C GLN A 107 -9.07 -5.25 4.57
N GLY A 108 -9.02 -3.95 4.34
CA GLY A 108 -9.64 -3.32 3.18
C GLY A 108 -8.90 -3.65 1.87
N CYS A 109 -9.68 -3.89 0.81
CA CYS A 109 -9.20 -3.98 -0.55
C CYS A 109 -9.10 -2.57 -1.12
N LEU A 110 -7.91 -1.96 -1.04
CA LEU A 110 -7.66 -0.62 -1.54
C LEU A 110 -7.47 -0.64 -3.07
N VAL A 111 -8.08 0.29 -3.80
CA VAL A 111 -7.89 0.39 -5.25
C VAL A 111 -6.45 0.73 -5.62
N ASP A 112 -5.81 1.60 -4.84
CA ASP A 112 -4.45 2.10 -5.08
C ASP A 112 -3.33 1.19 -4.55
N GLN A 113 -3.66 0.01 -4.03
CA GLN A 113 -2.66 -0.87 -3.41
C GLN A 113 -1.51 -1.27 -4.34
N LEU A 114 -1.73 -1.27 -5.66
CA LEU A 114 -0.73 -1.65 -6.66
C LEU A 114 -0.19 -0.47 -7.48
N VAL A 115 -0.39 0.77 -7.06
CA VAL A 115 0.07 1.94 -7.82
C VAL A 115 1.61 1.96 -8.00
N GLY A 116 2.37 1.54 -6.99
CA GLY A 116 3.83 1.37 -7.11
C GLY A 116 4.23 0.29 -8.11
N GLN A 117 3.47 -0.81 -8.18
CA GLN A 117 3.67 -1.86 -9.18
C GLN A 117 3.35 -1.36 -10.60
N TYR A 118 2.30 -0.57 -10.77
CA TYR A 118 1.96 0.07 -12.05
C TYR A 118 3.11 0.96 -12.54
N MET A 119 3.63 1.84 -11.67
CA MET A 119 4.77 2.69 -11.99
C MET A 119 6.03 1.89 -12.32
N ALA A 120 6.28 0.79 -11.62
CA ALA A 120 7.40 -0.10 -11.93
C ALA A 120 7.31 -0.69 -13.34
N HIS A 121 6.12 -1.07 -13.80
CA HIS A 121 5.92 -1.53 -15.17
C HIS A 121 6.19 -0.42 -16.19
N LEU A 122 5.68 0.79 -15.98
CA LEU A 122 5.95 1.95 -16.85
C LEU A 122 7.46 2.26 -16.96
N CYS A 123 8.20 2.09 -15.87
CA CYS A 123 9.64 2.31 -15.82
C CYS A 123 10.47 1.09 -16.27
N GLY A 124 9.85 0.02 -16.75
CA GLY A 124 10.57 -1.20 -17.18
C GLY A 124 11.30 -1.92 -16.04
N LEU A 125 10.82 -1.80 -14.81
CA LEU A 125 11.38 -2.47 -13.64
C LEU A 125 10.81 -3.89 -13.42
N GLY A 126 9.68 -4.21 -14.06
CA GLY A 126 9.01 -5.51 -13.95
C GLY A 126 8.21 -5.67 -12.65
N TYR A 127 8.02 -6.90 -12.23
CA TYR A 127 7.27 -7.21 -11.02
C TYR A 127 8.05 -6.86 -9.74
N LEU A 128 7.33 -6.32 -8.78
CA LEU A 128 7.84 -5.94 -7.44
C LEU A 128 7.48 -6.98 -6.36
N GLY A 129 6.53 -7.85 -6.63
CA GLY A 129 6.12 -8.98 -5.81
C GLY A 129 5.83 -10.20 -6.69
N ASP A 130 5.25 -11.25 -6.12
CA ASP A 130 4.87 -12.44 -6.88
C ASP A 130 3.85 -12.09 -7.97
N LYS A 131 4.12 -12.51 -9.19
CA LYS A 131 3.28 -12.23 -10.35
C LYS A 131 1.85 -12.72 -10.19
N LYS A 132 1.65 -13.91 -9.59
CA LYS A 132 0.32 -14.49 -9.40
C LYS A 132 -0.47 -13.71 -8.36
N ASN A 133 0.20 -13.29 -7.26
CA ASN A 133 -0.41 -12.48 -6.22
C ASN A 133 -0.87 -11.13 -6.78
N ILE A 134 -0.02 -10.45 -7.56
CA ILE A 134 -0.35 -9.18 -8.21
C ILE A 134 -1.53 -9.34 -9.18
N GLN A 135 -1.52 -10.40 -10.01
CA GLN A 135 -2.62 -10.67 -10.94
C GLN A 135 -3.94 -11.02 -10.21
N THR A 136 -3.84 -11.74 -9.11
CA THR A 136 -5.01 -12.08 -8.27
C THR A 136 -5.55 -10.83 -7.60
N THR A 137 -4.69 -9.97 -7.09
CA THR A 137 -5.06 -8.67 -6.51
C THR A 137 -5.80 -7.78 -7.51
N MET A 138 -5.33 -7.68 -8.76
CA MET A 138 -6.04 -6.93 -9.80
C MET A 138 -7.46 -7.45 -10.04
N LYS A 139 -7.63 -8.79 -10.07
CA LYS A 139 -8.96 -9.40 -10.19
C LYS A 139 -9.84 -9.10 -8.98
N SER A 140 -9.25 -9.09 -7.79
CA SER A 140 -9.98 -8.79 -6.55
C SER A 140 -10.41 -7.33 -6.47
N ILE A 141 -9.57 -6.40 -6.91
CA ILE A 141 -9.96 -4.98 -7.06
C ILE A 141 -11.17 -4.87 -7.98
N MET A 142 -11.15 -5.49 -9.15
CA MET A 142 -12.31 -5.48 -10.05
C MET A 142 -13.54 -6.15 -9.46
N LYS A 143 -13.37 -7.23 -8.71
CA LYS A 143 -14.46 -7.98 -8.08
C LYS A 143 -15.15 -7.21 -6.96
N TYR A 144 -14.37 -6.50 -6.13
CA TYR A 144 -14.84 -5.93 -4.87
C TYR A 144 -15.05 -4.42 -4.90
N ASN A 145 -14.34 -3.71 -5.77
CA ASN A 145 -14.39 -2.24 -5.82
C ASN A 145 -15.14 -1.71 -7.04
N PHE A 146 -15.30 -2.51 -8.12
CA PHE A 146 -15.99 -2.05 -9.32
C PHE A 146 -17.51 -2.01 -9.10
N VAL A 147 -18.10 -0.88 -9.43
CA VAL A 147 -19.56 -0.65 -9.41
C VAL A 147 -19.98 -0.18 -10.81
N GLU A 148 -20.96 -0.85 -11.39
CA GLU A 148 -21.43 -0.56 -12.77
C GLU A 148 -22.32 0.68 -12.84
N ASP A 149 -23.01 1.02 -11.74
CA ASP A 149 -24.00 2.10 -11.69
C ASP A 149 -23.99 2.74 -10.30
N PHE A 150 -23.60 3.99 -10.23
CA PHE A 150 -23.53 4.77 -8.99
C PHE A 150 -24.80 5.53 -8.66
N SER A 151 -25.88 5.44 -9.45
CA SER A 151 -27.12 6.20 -9.24
C SER A 151 -27.78 5.99 -7.86
N ARG A 152 -27.46 4.85 -7.21
CA ARG A 152 -27.95 4.50 -5.87
C ARG A 152 -26.86 4.38 -4.82
N HIS A 153 -25.62 4.72 -5.18
CA HIS A 153 -24.49 4.64 -4.25
C HIS A 153 -24.52 5.81 -3.27
N PHE A 154 -24.46 5.49 -1.98
CA PHE A 154 -24.26 6.49 -0.95
C PHE A 154 -22.80 6.87 -0.87
N ASN A 155 -22.50 8.14 -1.09
CA ASN A 155 -21.17 8.70 -0.92
C ASN A 155 -21.17 9.60 0.32
N ASN A 156 -20.22 9.40 1.22
CA ASN A 156 -20.16 10.14 2.46
C ASN A 156 -19.33 11.44 2.38
N MET A 157 -18.50 11.62 1.33
CA MET A 157 -17.63 12.79 1.19
C MET A 157 -17.56 13.31 -0.24
N ARG A 158 -16.74 12.70 -1.10
CA ARG A 158 -16.48 13.14 -2.48
C ARG A 158 -16.94 12.09 -3.48
N SER A 159 -17.45 12.53 -4.60
CA SER A 159 -17.73 11.65 -5.74
C SER A 159 -17.14 12.24 -7.00
N TYR A 160 -16.40 11.44 -7.72
CA TYR A 160 -15.86 11.76 -9.03
C TYR A 160 -16.58 11.01 -10.15
N VAL A 161 -17.63 10.26 -9.78
CA VAL A 161 -18.52 9.52 -10.67
C VAL A 161 -19.90 10.13 -10.60
N MET A 162 -20.58 10.27 -11.73
CA MET A 162 -21.90 10.87 -11.82
C MET A 162 -22.98 9.83 -12.15
N GLY A 163 -24.05 9.80 -11.36
CA GLY A 163 -25.29 9.07 -11.66
C GLY A 163 -25.07 7.62 -12.08
N ASP A 164 -25.34 7.32 -13.32
CA ASP A 164 -25.30 5.99 -13.93
C ASP A 164 -23.93 5.57 -14.48
N GLU A 165 -22.89 6.36 -14.24
CA GLU A 165 -21.53 5.98 -14.64
C GLU A 165 -21.01 4.82 -13.78
N ALA A 166 -20.06 4.07 -14.36
CA ALA A 166 -19.32 3.03 -13.67
C ALA A 166 -18.00 3.59 -13.07
N GLY A 167 -17.54 3.01 -11.97
CA GLY A 167 -16.28 3.41 -11.35
C GLY A 167 -15.76 2.40 -10.34
N LEU A 168 -14.67 2.78 -9.67
CA LEU A 168 -14.05 1.97 -8.63
C LEU A 168 -14.15 2.68 -7.28
N LEU A 169 -14.70 1.99 -6.29
CA LEU A 169 -14.63 2.43 -4.90
C LEU A 169 -13.18 2.56 -4.44
N MET A 170 -12.86 3.58 -3.66
CA MET A 170 -11.53 3.77 -3.07
C MET A 170 -11.10 2.55 -2.26
N ALA A 171 -11.99 2.00 -1.45
CA ALA A 171 -11.75 0.78 -0.72
C ALA A 171 -13.05 0.01 -0.46
N SER A 172 -12.95 -1.30 -0.34
CA SER A 172 -14.02 -2.20 0.07
C SER A 172 -13.53 -3.16 1.14
N TRP A 173 -14.44 -3.72 1.96
CA TRP A 173 -14.09 -4.61 3.07
C TRP A 173 -14.80 -5.96 2.96
N PRO A 174 -14.46 -6.79 1.97
CA PRO A 174 -15.13 -8.09 1.79
C PRO A 174 -14.89 -9.08 2.94
N LYS A 175 -13.84 -8.84 3.76
CA LYS A 175 -13.47 -9.69 4.91
C LYS A 175 -13.77 -9.05 6.27
N GLY A 176 -14.47 -7.92 6.27
CA GLY A 176 -14.85 -7.19 7.48
C GLY A 176 -14.10 -5.88 7.67
N ARG A 177 -14.81 -4.89 8.18
CA ARG A 177 -14.33 -3.53 8.40
C ARG A 177 -14.03 -3.30 9.87
N LEU A 178 -13.05 -2.44 10.17
CA LEU A 178 -12.73 -2.00 11.51
C LEU A 178 -13.90 -1.20 12.12
N GLU A 179 -13.95 -1.14 13.45
CA GLU A 179 -14.93 -0.38 14.21
C GLU A 179 -14.83 1.12 13.92
N VAL A 180 -13.59 1.65 13.84
CA VAL A 180 -13.31 3.01 13.37
C VAL A 180 -12.73 2.91 11.96
N PRO A 181 -13.58 3.05 10.93
CA PRO A 181 -13.17 2.73 9.57
C PRO A 181 -12.32 3.85 8.95
N PHE A 182 -11.58 3.47 7.91
CA PHE A 182 -10.97 4.39 6.97
C PHE A 182 -11.99 5.40 6.42
N PRO A 183 -11.73 6.73 6.49
CA PRO A 183 -12.77 7.74 6.29
C PRO A 183 -13.31 7.81 4.86
N TYR A 184 -12.49 7.44 3.88
CA TYR A 184 -12.84 7.54 2.45
C TYR A 184 -13.41 6.25 1.86
N PHE A 185 -13.98 5.40 2.67
CA PHE A 185 -14.42 4.06 2.28
C PHE A 185 -15.52 4.03 1.20
N ALA A 186 -16.29 5.08 1.06
CA ALA A 186 -17.36 5.17 0.06
C ALA A 186 -17.02 6.14 -1.10
N GLU A 187 -15.82 6.68 -1.14
CA GLU A 187 -15.38 7.53 -2.24
C GLU A 187 -15.10 6.74 -3.53
N VAL A 188 -15.24 7.41 -4.63
CA VAL A 188 -15.10 6.87 -5.99
C VAL A 188 -14.16 7.74 -6.81
#